data_3fb5225c65a3b3b6d47bee427dedf6d9
#
_entry.id   3fb5225c65a3b3b6d47bee427dedf6d9
#
_cell.length_a   1.000
_cell.length_b   1.000
_cell.length_c   1.000
_cell.angle_alpha   90.00
_cell.angle_beta   90.00
_cell.angle_gamma   90.00
#
_symmetry.space_group_name_H-M   'P 1'
#
loop_
_entity.id
_entity.type
_entity.pdbx_description
1 polymer ?
#
loop_
_entity_poly.entity_id
_entity_poly.type
_entity_poly.pdbx_seq_one_letter_code
_entity_poly.pdbx_strand_id
1 'polypeptide(L)'
;MPGHPKNAMYKRWNNMLARCMDPNHKRFEHYGAKGVQVCARWQDFELFYTDVGDPPFKGATLDRYPDNTGNYEPGNVRWATPKEQRNNRRTLKSSVKFLTFRT
;
A
#
# COMPACT_ATOMS: atom_id res chain seq x y z
N MET A 1 7.89 -15.16 18.46
CA MET A 1 8.44 -16.29 17.74
C MET A 1 8.83 -15.89 16.35
N PRO A 2 10.05 -16.18 16.00
CA PRO A 2 10.46 -15.89 14.63
C PRO A 2 9.57 -16.68 13.68
N GLY A 3 9.18 -16.07 12.62
CA GLY A 3 8.36 -16.73 11.63
C GLY A 3 6.87 -16.69 11.87
N HIS A 4 6.43 -16.13 12.98
CA HIS A 4 4.99 -16.00 13.20
C HIS A 4 4.44 -14.99 12.18
N PRO A 5 3.40 -15.37 11.42
CA PRO A 5 2.86 -14.47 10.38
C PRO A 5 2.49 -13.09 10.90
N LYS A 6 1.94 -13.03 12.10
CA LYS A 6 1.55 -11.76 12.68
C LYS A 6 2.73 -10.83 12.87
N ASN A 7 3.91 -11.39 13.21
CA ASN A 7 5.10 -10.57 13.40
C ASN A 7 5.54 -9.94 12.07
N ALA A 8 5.47 -10.71 11.01
CA ALA A 8 5.83 -10.20 9.70
C ALA A 8 4.86 -9.12 9.26
N MET A 9 3.58 -9.31 9.54
CA MET A 9 2.59 -8.31 9.21
C MET A 9 2.76 -7.05 10.03
N TYR A 10 3.19 -7.19 11.28
CA TYR A 10 3.44 -6.02 12.11
C TYR A 10 4.53 -5.15 11.51
N LYS A 11 5.57 -5.77 10.98
CA LYS A 11 6.64 -5.03 10.33
C LYS A 11 6.15 -4.34 9.07
N ARG A 12 5.31 -5.00 8.29
CA ARG A 12 4.74 -4.39 7.09
C ARG A 12 3.88 -3.19 7.44
N TRP A 13 3.09 -3.33 8.49
CA TRP A 13 2.21 -2.27 8.95
C TRP A 13 3.03 -1.06 9.40
N ASN A 14 4.05 -1.32 10.22
CA ASN A 14 4.91 -0.27 10.72
C ASN A 14 5.59 0.48 9.58
N ASN A 15 6.06 -0.25 8.58
CA ASN A 15 6.71 0.38 7.44
C ASN A 15 5.71 1.19 6.61
N MET A 16 4.49 0.71 6.47
CA MET A 16 3.45 1.44 5.76
C MET A 16 3.19 2.78 6.44
N LEU A 17 3.03 2.76 7.77
CA LEU A 17 2.82 4.00 8.51
C LEU A 17 4.01 4.94 8.37
N ALA A 18 5.21 4.40 8.46
CA ALA A 18 6.41 5.23 8.41
C ALA A 18 6.56 5.95 7.07
N ARG A 19 6.34 5.25 5.97
CA ARG A 19 6.54 5.91 4.68
C ARG A 19 5.47 6.96 4.38
N CYS A 20 4.36 6.90 5.09
CA CYS A 20 3.31 7.90 4.92
C CYS A 20 3.42 9.03 5.93
N MET A 21 4.04 8.80 7.07
CA MET A 21 4.00 9.75 8.17
C MET A 21 5.37 10.24 8.65
N ASP A 22 6.45 9.53 8.36
CA ASP A 22 7.77 9.87 8.86
C ASP A 22 8.61 10.54 7.78
N PRO A 23 8.86 11.85 7.88
CA PRO A 23 9.63 12.56 6.86
C PRO A 23 11.05 12.02 6.66
N ASN A 24 11.55 11.27 7.63
CA ASN A 24 12.89 10.69 7.53
C ASN A 24 12.91 9.35 6.84
N HIS A 25 11.74 8.78 6.54
CA HIS A 25 11.68 7.51 5.84
C HIS A 25 12.16 7.71 4.41
N LYS A 26 12.99 6.80 3.93
CA LYS A 26 13.58 6.96 2.59
C LYS A 26 12.56 6.99 1.46
N ARG A 27 11.36 6.51 1.69
CA ARG A 27 10.33 6.52 0.66
C ARG A 27 9.28 7.60 0.90
N PHE A 28 9.46 8.42 1.91
CA PHE A 28 8.47 9.43 2.25
C PHE A 28 8.11 10.33 1.07
N GLU A 29 9.07 10.67 0.25
CA GLU A 29 8.79 11.57 -0.87
C GLU A 29 7.83 10.98 -1.88
N HIS A 30 7.68 9.66 -1.90
CA HIS A 30 6.77 9.00 -2.82
C HIS A 30 5.42 8.69 -2.18
N TYR A 31 5.29 8.90 -0.89
CA TYR A 31 4.05 8.57 -0.17
C TYR A 31 3.56 9.76 0.64
N GLY A 32 4.10 9.96 1.82
CA GLY A 32 3.64 11.03 2.69
C GLY A 32 3.72 12.41 2.06
N ALA A 33 4.84 12.68 1.40
CA ALA A 33 5.03 13.99 0.78
C ALA A 33 4.02 14.26 -0.34
N LYS A 34 3.45 13.20 -0.90
CA LYS A 34 2.44 13.34 -1.95
C LYS A 34 1.03 13.30 -1.41
N GLY A 35 0.89 13.28 -0.10
CA GLY A 35 -0.42 13.29 0.52
C GLY A 35 -1.04 11.93 0.75
N VAL A 36 -0.29 10.86 0.54
CA VAL A 36 -0.80 9.52 0.79
C VAL A 36 -0.93 9.31 2.29
N GLN A 37 -2.07 8.83 2.72
CA GLN A 37 -2.33 8.61 4.13
C GLN A 37 -2.79 7.19 4.38
N VAL A 38 -2.71 6.78 5.65
CA VAL A 38 -3.28 5.53 6.11
C VAL A 38 -4.54 5.90 6.87
N CYS A 39 -5.66 5.28 6.56
CA CYS A 39 -6.93 5.64 7.19
C CYS A 39 -6.86 5.45 8.71
N ALA A 40 -7.75 6.13 9.42
CA ALA A 40 -7.75 6.09 10.87
C ALA A 40 -7.88 4.66 11.40
N ARG A 41 -8.73 3.88 10.80
CA ARG A 41 -8.96 2.49 11.23
C ARG A 41 -7.66 1.67 11.20
N TRP A 42 -6.85 1.89 10.18
CA TRP A 42 -5.63 1.11 10.01
C TRP A 42 -4.42 1.67 10.75
N GLN A 43 -4.64 2.66 11.56
CA GLN A 43 -3.60 3.08 12.48
C GLN A 43 -3.58 2.19 13.71
N ASP A 44 -4.54 1.27 13.79
CA ASP A 44 -4.59 0.21 14.78
C ASP A 44 -4.19 -1.08 14.07
N PHE A 45 -3.10 -1.70 14.50
CA PHE A 45 -2.59 -2.89 13.84
C PHE A 45 -3.60 -4.03 13.78
N GLU A 46 -4.33 -4.25 14.84
CA GLU A 46 -5.27 -5.38 14.87
C GLU A 46 -6.38 -5.21 13.83
N LEU A 47 -6.84 -3.99 13.66
CA LEU A 47 -7.88 -3.73 12.67
C LEU A 47 -7.33 -3.86 11.26
N PHE A 48 -6.11 -3.38 11.05
CA PHE A 48 -5.43 -3.53 9.77
C PHE A 48 -5.29 -5.01 9.43
N TYR A 49 -4.80 -5.80 10.38
CA TYR A 49 -4.58 -7.22 10.16
C TYR A 49 -5.90 -7.95 9.92
N THR A 50 -6.95 -7.56 10.61
CA THR A 50 -8.28 -8.13 10.42
C THR A 50 -8.74 -7.91 8.99
N ASP A 51 -8.51 -6.72 8.47
CA ASP A 51 -9.02 -6.38 7.14
C ASP A 51 -8.18 -6.98 6.01
N VAL A 52 -6.86 -6.99 6.13
CA VAL A 52 -6.02 -7.43 5.01
C VAL A 52 -5.55 -8.88 5.10
N GLY A 53 -5.50 -9.43 6.30
CA GLY A 53 -5.05 -10.81 6.50
C GLY A 53 -3.58 -11.00 6.17
N ASP A 54 -3.18 -12.25 6.07
CA ASP A 54 -1.81 -12.61 5.73
C ASP A 54 -1.61 -12.59 4.23
N PRO A 55 -0.36 -12.41 3.77
CA PRO A 55 -0.09 -12.49 2.33
C PRO A 55 -0.54 -13.85 1.81
N PRO A 56 -1.31 -13.88 0.74
CA PRO A 56 -1.84 -15.15 0.22
C PRO A 56 -0.83 -16.01 -0.52
N PHE A 57 0.33 -15.45 -0.84
CA PHE A 57 1.39 -16.22 -1.49
C PHE A 57 2.73 -15.55 -1.21
N LYS A 58 3.79 -16.32 -1.41
CA LYS A 58 5.13 -15.82 -1.17
C LYS A 58 5.45 -14.68 -2.12
N GLY A 59 6.01 -13.62 -1.59
CA GLY A 59 6.38 -12.48 -2.41
C GLY A 59 5.25 -11.49 -2.65
N ALA A 60 4.08 -11.72 -2.05
CA ALA A 60 2.98 -10.78 -2.20
C ALA A 60 3.30 -9.46 -1.52
N THR A 61 2.91 -8.37 -2.14
CA THR A 61 3.06 -7.04 -1.56
C THR A 61 1.70 -6.38 -1.49
N LEU A 62 1.52 -5.53 -0.51
CA LEU A 62 0.26 -4.80 -0.36
C LEU A 62 0.34 -3.55 -1.21
N ASP A 63 -0.55 -3.44 -2.18
CA ASP A 63 -0.53 -2.43 -3.20
C ASP A 63 -1.80 -1.60 -3.11
N ARG A 64 -1.72 -0.30 -3.35
CA ARG A 64 -2.94 0.52 -3.43
C ARG A 64 -3.57 0.26 -4.78
N TYR A 65 -4.80 -0.21 -4.75
CA TYR A 65 -5.50 -0.59 -5.95
C TYR A 65 -7.00 -0.59 -5.64
N PRO A 66 -7.86 -0.06 -6.49
CA PRO A 66 -7.58 0.36 -7.86
C PRO A 66 -6.99 1.78 -7.99
N ASP A 67 -7.04 2.59 -6.94
CA ASP A 67 -6.54 3.95 -7.03
C ASP A 67 -5.17 4.07 -6.38
N ASN A 68 -4.11 3.94 -7.18
CA ASN A 68 -2.77 4.00 -6.63
C ASN A 68 -2.27 5.43 -6.35
N THR A 69 -3.16 6.41 -6.47
CA THR A 69 -2.88 7.76 -6.01
C THR A 69 -3.66 8.05 -4.72
N GLY A 70 -4.50 7.10 -4.31
CA GLY A 70 -5.31 7.28 -3.11
C GLY A 70 -4.59 6.82 -1.86
N ASN A 71 -5.38 6.57 -0.83
CA ASN A 71 -4.84 6.22 0.47
C ASN A 71 -4.87 4.73 0.73
N TYR A 72 -4.17 4.32 1.79
CA TYR A 72 -4.27 2.94 2.27
C TYR A 72 -5.54 2.87 3.10
N GLU A 73 -6.53 2.20 2.58
CA GLU A 73 -7.82 2.10 3.23
C GLU A 73 -8.59 0.91 2.69
N PRO A 74 -9.58 0.41 3.44
CA PRO A 74 -10.38 -0.72 2.96
C PRO A 74 -10.98 -0.37 1.61
N GLY A 75 -10.92 -1.31 0.70
CA GLY A 75 -11.45 -1.09 -0.64
C GLY A 75 -10.43 -0.52 -1.62
N ASN A 76 -9.28 -0.08 -1.13
CA ASN A 76 -8.25 0.48 -2.01
C ASN A 76 -6.90 -0.17 -1.83
N VAL A 77 -6.86 -1.46 -1.50
CA VAL A 77 -5.62 -2.23 -1.45
C VAL A 77 -5.86 -3.61 -2.00
N ARG A 78 -4.78 -4.24 -2.41
CA ARG A 78 -4.82 -5.64 -2.83
C ARG A 78 -3.45 -6.25 -2.57
N TRP A 79 -3.42 -7.57 -2.47
CA TRP A 79 -2.17 -8.29 -2.46
C TRP A 79 -1.77 -8.54 -3.92
N ALA A 80 -0.57 -8.17 -4.27
CA ALA A 80 -0.13 -8.21 -5.66
C ALA A 80 1.24 -8.88 -5.80
N THR A 81 1.48 -9.44 -6.98
CA THR A 81 2.81 -9.94 -7.31
C THR A 81 3.69 -8.74 -7.63
N PRO A 82 5.01 -8.91 -7.60
CA PRO A 82 5.90 -7.80 -8.00
C PRO A 82 5.61 -7.29 -9.39
N LYS A 83 5.22 -8.19 -10.29
CA LYS A 83 4.90 -7.78 -11.64
C LYS A 83 3.64 -6.93 -11.67
N GLU A 84 2.61 -7.35 -10.94
CA GLU A 84 1.38 -6.57 -10.85
C GLU A 84 1.64 -5.22 -10.25
N GLN A 85 2.48 -5.15 -9.24
CA GLN A 85 2.80 -3.89 -8.60
C GLN A 85 3.49 -2.94 -9.58
N ARG A 86 4.44 -3.44 -10.35
CA ARG A 86 5.10 -2.62 -11.35
C ARG A 86 4.12 -2.13 -12.39
N ASN A 87 3.26 -3.01 -12.86
CA ASN A 87 2.27 -2.65 -13.87
C ASN A 87 1.28 -1.62 -13.35
N ASN A 88 0.92 -1.75 -12.09
CA ASN A 88 0.00 -0.79 -11.49
C ASN A 88 0.60 0.62 -11.47
N ARG A 89 1.87 0.74 -11.16
CA ARG A 89 2.52 2.04 -11.18
C ARG A 89 2.60 2.62 -12.57
N ARG A 90 2.94 1.79 -13.54
CA ARG A 90 3.03 2.23 -14.92
C ARG A 90 1.69 2.58 -15.50
N THR A 91 0.71 1.80 -15.15
CA THR A 91 -0.64 2.03 -15.63
C THR A 91 -1.15 3.38 -15.19
N LEU A 92 -0.74 3.80 -14.01
CA LEU A 92 -1.16 5.10 -13.54
C LEU A 92 -0.80 6.19 -14.52
N LYS A 93 0.44 6.22 -14.97
CA LYS A 93 0.86 7.22 -15.91
C LYS A 93 0.08 7.14 -17.19
N SER A 94 -0.04 5.95 -17.70
CA SER A 94 -0.77 5.74 -18.91
C SER A 94 -2.21 6.10 -18.77
N SER A 95 -2.80 5.68 -17.70
CA SER A 95 -4.20 5.94 -17.45
C SER A 95 -4.53 7.40 -17.41
N VAL A 96 -3.73 8.13 -16.71
CA VAL A 96 -3.97 9.55 -16.59
C VAL A 96 -3.96 10.21 -17.94
N LYS A 97 -2.94 9.94 -18.69
CA LYS A 97 -2.81 10.47 -20.00
C LYS A 97 -3.96 10.06 -20.88
N PHE A 98 -4.19 8.78 -20.86
CA PHE A 98 -5.21 8.18 -21.66
C PHE A 98 -6.59 8.74 -21.36
N LEU A 99 -6.94 8.78 -20.13
CA LEU A 99 -8.24 9.28 -19.75
C LEU A 99 -8.42 10.73 -20.07
N THR A 100 -7.38 11.47 -19.94
CA THR A 100 -7.44 12.88 -20.16
C THR A 100 -7.90 13.25 -21.55
N PHE A 101 -7.39 12.58 -22.53
CA PHE A 101 -7.76 12.99 -23.86
C PHE A 101 -8.78 12.09 -24.48
N ARG A 102 -9.09 11.04 -23.80
CA ARG A 102 -10.03 10.12 -24.37
C ARG A 102 -11.43 10.52 -24.17
N THR A 103 -11.66 11.32 -23.30
CA THR A 103 -13.04 11.71 -23.08
C THR A 103 -13.58 12.59 -24.17
#